data_815c9b402e0fc86c2f2d31de57e12116
#
_entry.id   815c9b402e0fc86c2f2d31de57e12116
#
_cell.length_a   1.000
_cell.length_b   1.000
_cell.length_c   1.000
_cell.angle_alpha   90.00
_cell.angle_beta   90.00
_cell.angle_gamma   90.00
#
_symmetry.space_group_name_H-M   'P 1'
#
loop_
_entity.id
_entity.type
_entity.pdbx_description
1 polymer ?
#
loop_
_entity_poly.entity_id
_entity_poly.type
_entity_poly.pdbx_seq_one_letter_code
_entity_poly.pdbx_strand_id
1 'polypeptide(L)'
;MTEPVEIRGGVELPAVREHIELHTEDGLTLVGELATPVGRPAVATLVTLHPLPTSGGFMDSHILRKAAGRLPALADLAVLRFNTRGTTSPRGTSQGSFGHGDTERADVAAAMAFVAQRALPNPWLVGWSFGTELALKYGLEHPILGAILLSPPLHRATAEEVAAWAGNERRLVVLVPEHDDYLQPDEARARFGSVPNVDLIAVDGGKHLWVGENQTRRVLNEIVADINPTAGPLPETWSDAS
;
A
#
# COMPACT_ATOMS: atom_id res chain seq x y z
N MET A 1 -24.95 16.95 -18.05
CA MET A 1 -24.29 15.71 -17.59
C MET A 1 -22.98 15.62 -18.34
N THR A 2 -21.86 15.61 -17.66
CA THR A 2 -20.54 15.39 -18.27
C THR A 2 -20.47 13.94 -18.78
N GLU A 3 -19.84 13.73 -19.95
CA GLU A 3 -19.62 12.37 -20.45
C GLU A 3 -18.78 11.56 -19.46
N PRO A 4 -19.09 10.25 -19.27
CA PRO A 4 -18.30 9.40 -18.39
C PRO A 4 -16.84 9.35 -18.84
N VAL A 5 -15.91 9.52 -17.90
CA VAL A 5 -14.48 9.41 -18.14
C VAL A 5 -14.03 7.97 -17.89
N GLU A 6 -13.33 7.36 -18.84
CA GLU A 6 -12.73 6.04 -18.66
C GLU A 6 -11.58 6.09 -17.64
N ILE A 7 -11.65 5.23 -16.61
CA ILE A 7 -10.66 5.16 -15.54
C ILE A 7 -9.47 4.31 -16.00
N ARG A 8 -8.48 4.97 -16.62
CA ARG A 8 -7.25 4.29 -17.08
C ARG A 8 -6.03 5.21 -17.02
N GLY A 9 -4.84 4.64 -17.15
CA GLY A 9 -3.58 5.38 -17.24
C GLY A 9 -3.35 6.25 -16.01
N GLY A 10 -3.12 7.53 -16.23
CA GLY A 10 -2.86 8.55 -15.21
C GLY A 10 -4.10 9.29 -14.71
N VAL A 11 -5.33 8.82 -15.01
CA VAL A 11 -6.56 9.48 -14.55
C VAL A 11 -6.57 9.57 -13.03
N GLU A 12 -6.74 10.78 -12.53
CA GLU A 12 -6.95 11.10 -11.11
C GLU A 12 -8.40 11.56 -10.93
N LEU A 13 -9.11 10.89 -10.04
CA LEU A 13 -10.48 11.23 -9.66
C LEU A 13 -10.49 12.27 -8.54
N PRO A 14 -11.63 12.93 -8.28
CA PRO A 14 -11.73 13.94 -7.24
C PRO A 14 -11.28 13.43 -5.87
N ALA A 15 -10.36 14.15 -5.25
CA ALA A 15 -9.89 13.91 -3.88
C ALA A 15 -9.34 15.22 -3.29
N VAL A 16 -9.40 15.37 -1.98
CA VAL A 16 -8.63 16.39 -1.27
C VAL A 16 -7.20 15.86 -1.13
N ARG A 17 -6.22 16.59 -1.67
CA ARG A 17 -4.79 16.21 -1.66
C ARG A 17 -3.99 17.21 -0.86
N GLU A 18 -3.21 16.70 0.08
CA GLU A 18 -2.36 17.48 0.96
C GLU A 18 -0.93 16.97 0.86
N HIS A 19 0.02 17.85 0.51
CA HIS A 19 1.44 17.57 0.69
C HIS A 19 1.75 17.60 2.19
N ILE A 20 2.41 16.57 2.67
CA ILE A 20 2.72 16.42 4.08
C ILE A 20 4.19 16.11 4.30
N GLU A 21 4.66 16.38 5.50
CA GLU A 21 5.94 15.93 6.01
C GLU A 21 5.71 14.97 7.18
N LEU A 22 6.45 13.86 7.20
CA LEU A 22 6.49 12.95 8.32
C LEU A 22 7.81 13.13 9.07
N HIS A 23 7.75 13.21 10.38
CA HIS A 23 8.93 13.41 11.22
C HIS A 23 9.24 12.12 11.98
N THR A 24 10.42 11.56 11.73
CA THR A 24 10.86 10.33 12.37
C THR A 24 11.44 10.61 13.76
N GLU A 25 11.44 9.61 14.65
CA GLU A 25 12.01 9.72 16.00
C GLU A 25 13.52 9.98 16.01
N ASP A 26 14.21 9.57 14.94
CA ASP A 26 15.65 9.84 14.72
C ASP A 26 15.92 11.17 13.99
N GLY A 27 14.91 12.04 13.87
CA GLY A 27 15.05 13.44 13.48
C GLY A 27 15.04 13.70 11.97
N LEU A 28 14.60 12.74 11.15
CA LEU A 28 14.48 12.94 9.71
C LEU A 28 13.09 13.48 9.32
N THR A 29 13.06 14.23 8.21
CA THR A 29 11.82 14.65 7.56
C THR A 29 11.63 13.88 6.26
N LEU A 30 10.47 13.22 6.13
CA LEU A 30 10.10 12.44 4.96
C LEU A 30 9.01 13.15 4.18
N VAL A 31 9.10 13.10 2.85
CA VAL A 31 8.11 13.69 1.92
C VAL A 31 6.93 12.75 1.74
N GLY A 32 5.71 13.28 1.83
CA GLY A 32 4.50 12.49 1.66
C GLY A 32 3.32 13.26 1.05
N GLU A 33 2.24 12.55 0.81
CA GLU A 33 0.95 13.06 0.40
C GLU A 33 -0.17 12.26 1.08
N LEU A 34 -1.16 12.97 1.58
CA LEU A 34 -2.44 12.41 2.00
C LEU A 34 -3.51 12.76 0.96
N ALA A 35 -4.20 11.74 0.44
CA ALA A 35 -5.38 11.90 -0.41
C ALA A 35 -6.62 11.38 0.35
N THR A 36 -7.68 12.20 0.45
CA THR A 36 -8.92 11.85 1.16
C THR A 36 -10.16 12.08 0.28
N PRO A 37 -11.29 11.40 0.56
CA PRO A 37 -12.55 11.63 -0.14
C PRO A 37 -13.01 13.09 -0.05
N VAL A 38 -13.67 13.57 -1.10
CA VAL A 38 -14.27 14.92 -1.12
C VAL A 38 -15.64 14.89 -0.45
N GLY A 39 -15.86 15.77 0.55
CA GLY A 39 -17.18 16.01 1.14
C GLY A 39 -17.76 14.87 1.99
N ARG A 40 -17.01 13.80 2.24
CA ARG A 40 -17.41 12.68 3.09
C ARG A 40 -16.23 12.11 3.86
N PRO A 41 -16.45 11.47 5.03
CA PRO A 41 -15.36 10.87 5.78
C PRO A 41 -14.79 9.65 5.07
N ALA A 42 -13.49 9.39 5.25
CA ALA A 42 -12.91 8.11 4.88
C ALA A 42 -13.41 7.00 5.81
N VAL A 43 -13.61 5.80 5.26
CA VAL A 43 -14.00 4.60 6.04
C VAL A 43 -12.78 3.86 6.58
N ALA A 44 -11.64 3.96 5.88
CA ALA A 44 -10.37 3.40 6.31
C ALA A 44 -9.20 4.19 5.68
N THR A 45 -7.99 3.91 6.16
CA THR A 45 -6.76 4.57 5.72
C THR A 45 -5.75 3.55 5.22
N LEU A 46 -5.30 3.71 3.99
CA LEU A 46 -4.18 2.97 3.43
C LEU A 46 -2.88 3.71 3.71
N VAL A 47 -1.98 3.12 4.46
CA VAL A 47 -0.59 3.59 4.60
C VAL A 47 0.26 2.77 3.65
N THR A 48 0.74 3.39 2.57
CA THR A 48 1.41 2.68 1.49
C THR A 48 2.93 2.68 1.67
N LEU A 49 3.54 1.52 1.46
CA LEU A 49 4.97 1.27 1.54
C LEU A 49 5.49 0.88 0.15
N HIS A 50 6.35 1.72 -0.42
CA HIS A 50 6.75 1.63 -1.82
C HIS A 50 7.81 0.53 -2.11
N PRO A 51 8.00 0.15 -3.39
CA PRO A 51 9.04 -0.79 -3.81
C PRO A 51 10.45 -0.28 -3.49
N LEU A 52 11.45 -1.13 -3.76
CA LEU A 52 12.86 -0.90 -3.43
C LEU A 52 13.39 0.44 -4.00
N PRO A 53 13.83 1.38 -3.15
CA PRO A 53 14.27 2.70 -3.58
C PRO A 53 15.47 2.64 -4.55
N THR A 54 16.41 1.74 -4.30
CA THR A 54 17.61 1.56 -5.12
C THR A 54 17.33 0.96 -6.49
N SER A 55 16.10 0.47 -6.72
CA SER A 55 15.59 -0.01 -8.02
C SER A 55 14.52 0.92 -8.59
N GLY A 56 14.47 2.19 -8.16
CA GLY A 56 13.55 3.19 -8.67
C GLY A 56 12.16 3.14 -8.05
N GLY A 57 11.99 2.48 -6.89
CA GLY A 57 10.75 2.54 -6.11
C GLY A 57 10.62 3.85 -5.34
N PHE A 58 9.43 4.43 -5.31
CA PHE A 58 9.08 5.65 -4.56
C PHE A 58 7.56 5.77 -4.40
N MET A 59 7.12 6.76 -3.62
CA MET A 59 5.70 6.92 -3.27
C MET A 59 4.74 7.02 -4.46
N ASP A 60 5.19 7.50 -5.62
CA ASP A 60 4.40 7.59 -6.84
C ASP A 60 4.60 6.39 -7.79
N SER A 61 5.22 5.27 -7.34
CA SER A 61 5.22 4.02 -8.08
C SER A 61 3.79 3.66 -8.47
N HIS A 62 3.59 3.22 -9.73
CA HIS A 62 2.31 3.37 -10.43
C HIS A 62 1.07 2.79 -9.73
N ILE A 63 1.18 1.65 -9.02
CA ILE A 63 0.06 1.10 -8.24
C ILE A 63 -0.34 2.04 -7.12
N LEU A 64 0.64 2.53 -6.34
CA LEU A 64 0.40 3.40 -5.19
C LEU A 64 -0.17 4.76 -5.63
N ARG A 65 0.36 5.31 -6.73
CA ARG A 65 -0.17 6.54 -7.33
C ARG A 65 -1.61 6.36 -7.81
N LYS A 66 -1.92 5.24 -8.47
CA LYS A 66 -3.29 4.95 -8.95
C LYS A 66 -4.24 4.66 -7.78
N ALA A 67 -3.78 4.02 -6.71
CA ALA A 67 -4.58 3.87 -5.50
C ALA A 67 -4.98 5.24 -4.94
N ALA A 68 -4.04 6.17 -4.74
CA ALA A 68 -4.33 7.52 -4.28
C ALA A 68 -5.13 8.36 -5.29
N GLY A 69 -4.95 8.09 -6.59
CA GLY A 69 -5.69 8.76 -7.66
C GLY A 69 -7.15 8.33 -7.78
N ARG A 70 -7.53 7.16 -7.25
CA ARG A 70 -8.82 6.55 -7.52
C ARG A 70 -9.63 6.16 -6.28
N LEU A 71 -8.99 5.57 -5.26
CA LEU A 71 -9.70 4.97 -4.13
C LEU A 71 -10.38 6.00 -3.21
N PRO A 72 -9.93 7.24 -3.05
CA PRO A 72 -10.70 8.23 -2.31
C PRO A 72 -12.08 8.49 -2.93
N ALA A 73 -12.16 8.56 -4.25
CA ALA A 73 -13.43 8.78 -4.95
C ALA A 73 -14.30 7.53 -5.06
N LEU A 74 -13.67 6.36 -5.30
CA LEU A 74 -14.37 5.13 -5.64
C LEU A 74 -14.72 4.25 -4.44
N ALA A 75 -13.98 4.37 -3.34
CA ALA A 75 -14.10 3.45 -2.22
C ALA A 75 -14.01 4.13 -0.84
N ASP A 76 -14.12 5.45 -0.80
CA ASP A 76 -14.06 6.24 0.46
C ASP A 76 -12.83 5.95 1.32
N LEU A 77 -11.68 5.69 0.70
CA LEU A 77 -10.44 5.39 1.40
C LEU A 77 -9.53 6.62 1.45
N ALA A 78 -8.98 6.91 2.63
CA ALA A 78 -7.82 7.79 2.73
C ALA A 78 -6.58 7.02 2.26
N VAL A 79 -5.69 7.67 1.52
CA VAL A 79 -4.44 7.06 1.04
C VAL A 79 -3.28 7.95 1.42
N LEU A 80 -2.46 7.47 2.35
CA LEU A 80 -1.20 8.07 2.77
C LEU A 80 -0.05 7.42 1.99
N ARG A 81 0.67 8.22 1.22
CA ARG A 81 1.88 7.82 0.50
C ARG A 81 3.05 8.65 0.96
N PHE A 82 4.21 8.03 1.10
CA PHE A 82 5.43 8.76 1.46
C PHE A 82 6.66 8.07 0.87
N ASN A 83 7.73 8.84 0.71
CA ASN A 83 9.05 8.32 0.39
C ASN A 83 9.74 7.91 1.70
N THR A 84 10.21 6.67 1.80
CA THR A 84 11.10 6.26 2.89
C THR A 84 12.40 7.06 2.85
N ARG A 85 13.18 7.01 3.92
CA ARG A 85 14.46 7.73 4.04
C ARG A 85 15.38 7.57 2.83
N GLY A 86 16.01 8.65 2.41
CA GLY A 86 16.91 8.69 1.26
C GLY A 86 16.26 8.53 -0.12
N THR A 87 14.93 8.40 -0.19
CA THR A 87 14.22 8.22 -1.45
C THR A 87 13.89 9.56 -2.09
N THR A 88 14.14 9.67 -3.39
CA THR A 88 13.82 10.85 -4.22
C THR A 88 12.65 10.56 -5.16
N SER A 89 11.76 11.52 -5.29
CA SER A 89 10.65 11.52 -6.25
C SER A 89 10.45 12.91 -6.87
N PRO A 90 9.59 13.08 -7.87
CA PRO A 90 9.21 14.40 -8.36
C PRO A 90 8.64 15.35 -7.29
N ARG A 91 8.22 14.80 -6.15
CA ARG A 91 7.66 15.57 -5.00
C ARG A 91 8.72 16.04 -4.01
N GLY A 92 9.96 15.61 -4.17
CA GLY A 92 11.07 15.95 -3.28
C GLY A 92 11.85 14.71 -2.81
N THR A 93 12.83 14.96 -1.96
CA THR A 93 13.72 13.95 -1.38
C THR A 93 13.51 13.86 0.12
N SER A 94 13.19 12.66 0.61
CA SER A 94 13.20 12.35 2.04
C SER A 94 14.62 12.35 2.58
N GLN A 95 14.82 12.91 3.75
CA GLN A 95 16.14 12.96 4.40
C GLN A 95 16.67 11.56 4.74
N GLY A 96 17.95 11.50 5.08
CA GLY A 96 18.63 10.25 5.45
C GLY A 96 19.11 9.44 4.24
N SER A 97 19.30 8.15 4.47
CA SER A 97 19.76 7.20 3.46
C SER A 97 19.06 5.84 3.61
N PHE A 98 18.99 5.09 2.54
CA PHE A 98 18.39 3.76 2.52
C PHE A 98 19.08 2.84 3.55
N GLY A 99 18.29 2.29 4.46
CA GLY A 99 18.73 1.48 5.60
C GLY A 99 18.50 -0.02 5.44
N HIS A 100 18.31 -0.48 4.21
CA HIS A 100 18.14 -1.90 3.85
C HIS A 100 16.95 -2.60 4.51
N GLY A 101 15.99 -1.86 5.04
CA GLY A 101 14.80 -2.37 5.69
C GLY A 101 14.88 -2.38 7.23
N ASP A 102 16.00 -1.93 7.82
CA ASP A 102 16.16 -1.91 9.27
C ASP A 102 15.84 -0.53 9.86
N THR A 103 16.46 0.52 9.37
CA THR A 103 16.19 1.87 9.88
C THR A 103 14.89 2.46 9.39
N GLU A 104 14.30 1.91 8.32
CA GLU A 104 12.94 2.24 7.84
C GLU A 104 11.83 1.92 8.85
N ARG A 105 12.14 1.21 9.95
CA ARG A 105 11.24 1.07 11.11
C ARG A 105 10.74 2.43 11.62
N ALA A 106 11.65 3.39 11.74
CA ALA A 106 11.29 4.75 12.18
C ALA A 106 10.42 5.49 11.15
N ASP A 107 10.55 5.18 9.85
CA ASP A 107 9.73 5.76 8.80
C ASP A 107 8.28 5.23 8.87
N VAL A 108 8.12 3.92 9.08
CA VAL A 108 6.79 3.30 9.29
C VAL A 108 6.15 3.88 10.57
N ALA A 109 6.93 3.98 11.66
CA ALA A 109 6.46 4.56 12.90
C ALA A 109 6.01 6.03 12.74
N ALA A 110 6.75 6.84 11.98
CA ALA A 110 6.38 8.23 11.68
C ALA A 110 5.06 8.31 10.88
N ALA A 111 4.87 7.44 9.89
CA ALA A 111 3.62 7.37 9.13
C ALA A 111 2.44 6.97 10.02
N MET A 112 2.61 6.00 10.90
CA MET A 112 1.56 5.57 11.83
C MET A 112 1.28 6.62 12.92
N ALA A 113 2.29 7.34 13.39
CA ALA A 113 2.11 8.49 14.29
C ALA A 113 1.30 9.62 13.63
N PHE A 114 1.57 9.92 12.36
CA PHE A 114 0.78 10.88 11.59
C PHE A 114 -0.68 10.44 11.45
N VAL A 115 -0.95 9.16 11.14
CA VAL A 115 -2.31 8.60 11.07
C VAL A 115 -3.04 8.79 12.40
N ALA A 116 -2.40 8.50 13.52
CA ALA A 116 -2.96 8.68 14.85
C ALA A 116 -3.21 10.15 15.19
N GLN A 117 -2.25 11.04 14.90
CA GLN A 117 -2.35 12.48 15.14
C GLN A 117 -3.49 13.13 14.35
N ARG A 118 -3.70 12.67 13.11
CA ARG A 118 -4.78 13.15 12.23
C ARG A 118 -6.12 12.44 12.47
N ALA A 119 -6.18 11.52 13.44
CA ALA A 119 -7.34 10.68 13.75
C ALA A 119 -7.94 10.00 12.50
N LEU A 120 -7.06 9.54 11.60
CA LEU A 120 -7.48 8.83 10.39
C LEU A 120 -7.99 7.43 10.75
N PRO A 121 -9.15 7.00 10.18
CA PRO A 121 -9.83 5.79 10.64
C PRO A 121 -9.16 4.50 10.12
N ASN A 122 -9.26 3.43 10.88
CA ASN A 122 -9.07 2.05 10.45
C ASN A 122 -7.82 1.83 9.57
N PRO A 123 -6.60 2.05 10.09
CA PRO A 123 -5.39 1.98 9.28
C PRO A 123 -5.06 0.56 8.81
N TRP A 124 -4.66 0.45 7.54
CA TRP A 124 -4.11 -0.72 6.88
C TRP A 124 -2.76 -0.40 6.27
N LEU A 125 -1.81 -1.33 6.34
CA LEU A 125 -0.58 -1.23 5.57
C LEU A 125 -0.77 -1.87 4.19
N VAL A 126 -0.33 -1.18 3.14
CA VAL A 126 -0.27 -1.74 1.78
C VAL A 126 1.16 -1.66 1.30
N GLY A 127 1.86 -2.78 1.38
CA GLY A 127 3.24 -2.88 0.93
C GLY A 127 3.35 -3.42 -0.50
N TRP A 128 4.29 -2.91 -1.27
CA TRP A 128 4.63 -3.47 -2.57
C TRP A 128 6.11 -3.82 -2.64
N SER A 129 6.46 -5.06 -3.01
CA SER A 129 7.84 -5.55 -3.09
C SER A 129 8.59 -5.27 -1.77
N PHE A 130 9.65 -4.48 -1.75
CA PHE A 130 10.35 -4.07 -0.54
C PHE A 130 9.40 -3.55 0.56
N GLY A 131 8.36 -2.81 0.19
CA GLY A 131 7.37 -2.32 1.15
C GLY A 131 6.61 -3.44 1.87
N THR A 132 6.50 -4.64 1.29
CA THR A 132 5.90 -5.81 1.97
C THR A 132 6.76 -6.28 3.14
N GLU A 133 8.07 -6.18 3.00
CA GLU A 133 9.01 -6.56 4.04
C GLU A 133 8.93 -5.62 5.23
N LEU A 134 8.79 -4.31 4.98
CA LEU A 134 8.54 -3.33 6.04
C LEU A 134 7.21 -3.59 6.77
N ALA A 135 6.16 -3.93 6.02
CA ALA A 135 4.87 -4.28 6.61
C ALA A 135 4.96 -5.52 7.49
N LEU A 136 5.65 -6.58 7.03
CA LEU A 136 5.84 -7.82 7.80
C LEU A 136 6.67 -7.60 9.06
N LYS A 137 7.77 -6.85 8.97
CA LYS A 137 8.68 -6.59 10.08
C LYS A 137 8.06 -5.70 11.17
N TYR A 138 7.38 -4.64 10.76
CA TYR A 138 7.01 -3.55 11.68
C TYR A 138 5.51 -3.34 11.83
N GLY A 139 4.69 -3.92 10.97
CA GLY A 139 3.24 -3.70 11.00
C GLY A 139 2.58 -4.06 12.33
N LEU A 140 3.03 -5.15 12.95
CA LEU A 140 2.48 -5.61 14.23
C LEU A 140 2.81 -4.70 15.43
N GLU A 141 3.74 -3.77 15.27
CA GLU A 141 4.08 -2.77 16.30
C GLU A 141 3.03 -1.65 16.39
N HIS A 142 2.09 -1.59 15.43
CA HIS A 142 1.15 -0.49 15.30
C HIS A 142 -0.32 -0.96 15.34
N PRO A 143 -1.28 -0.08 15.68
CA PRO A 143 -2.70 -0.41 15.76
C PRO A 143 -3.34 -0.44 14.36
N ILE A 144 -2.92 -1.36 13.51
CA ILE A 144 -3.49 -1.61 12.19
C ILE A 144 -4.56 -2.70 12.23
N LEU A 145 -5.51 -2.67 11.30
CA LEU A 145 -6.49 -3.74 11.10
C LEU A 145 -5.91 -4.92 10.30
N GLY A 146 -4.95 -4.65 9.44
CA GLY A 146 -4.30 -5.67 8.63
C GLY A 146 -3.24 -5.11 7.71
N ALA A 147 -2.65 -6.00 6.91
CA ALA A 147 -1.72 -5.65 5.86
C ALA A 147 -2.06 -6.38 4.55
N ILE A 148 -1.88 -5.69 3.44
CA ILE A 148 -1.99 -6.22 2.09
C ILE A 148 -0.59 -6.16 1.46
N LEU A 149 -0.09 -7.31 1.06
CA LEU A 149 1.25 -7.49 0.53
C LEU A 149 1.17 -7.76 -0.97
N LEU A 150 1.76 -6.88 -1.77
CA LEU A 150 1.81 -7.00 -3.23
C LEU A 150 3.19 -7.49 -3.65
N SER A 151 3.28 -8.68 -4.24
CA SER A 151 4.55 -9.29 -4.72
C SER A 151 5.64 -9.31 -3.63
N PRO A 152 5.45 -9.99 -2.49
CA PRO A 152 6.46 -10.06 -1.44
C PRO A 152 7.67 -10.88 -1.89
N PRO A 153 8.91 -10.32 -1.91
CA PRO A 153 10.09 -11.08 -2.31
C PRO A 153 10.67 -11.92 -1.17
N LEU A 154 10.37 -11.59 0.09
CA LEU A 154 10.85 -12.23 1.32
C LEU A 154 12.40 -12.36 1.39
N HIS A 155 13.10 -11.29 0.99
CA HIS A 155 14.56 -11.22 1.04
C HIS A 155 15.09 -10.73 2.39
N ARG A 156 14.28 -9.93 3.11
CA ARG A 156 14.67 -9.25 4.37
C ARG A 156 13.80 -9.65 5.54
N ALA A 157 12.52 -9.98 5.30
CA ALA A 157 11.64 -10.50 6.32
C ALA A 157 12.04 -11.95 6.64
N THR A 158 12.27 -12.24 7.92
CA THR A 158 12.63 -13.58 8.40
C THR A 158 11.40 -14.49 8.51
N ALA A 159 11.62 -15.79 8.65
CA ALA A 159 10.53 -16.75 8.89
C ALA A 159 9.80 -16.46 10.21
N GLU A 160 10.51 -15.98 11.22
CA GLU A 160 9.96 -15.59 12.52
C GLU A 160 9.08 -14.35 12.41
N GLU A 161 9.49 -13.36 11.62
CA GLU A 161 8.69 -12.14 11.36
C GLU A 161 7.41 -12.47 10.57
N VAL A 162 7.47 -13.40 9.62
CA VAL A 162 6.28 -13.92 8.94
C VAL A 162 5.39 -14.70 9.93
N ALA A 163 5.98 -15.61 10.72
CA ALA A 163 5.23 -16.43 11.68
C ALA A 163 4.57 -15.61 12.80
N ALA A 164 5.12 -14.43 13.14
CA ALA A 164 4.54 -13.52 14.13
C ALA A 164 3.13 -13.04 13.76
N TRP A 165 2.75 -13.10 12.50
CA TRP A 165 1.39 -12.78 12.05
C TRP A 165 0.37 -13.88 12.37
N ALA A 166 0.83 -15.06 12.77
CA ALA A 166 -0.06 -16.12 13.27
C ALA A 166 -0.60 -15.77 14.66
N GLY A 167 -1.83 -16.14 14.93
CA GLY A 167 -2.40 -16.04 16.28
C GLY A 167 -2.80 -14.63 16.72
N ASN A 168 -2.80 -13.65 15.83
CA ASN A 168 -3.41 -12.34 16.08
C ASN A 168 -4.65 -12.14 15.21
N GLU A 169 -5.49 -11.15 15.55
CA GLU A 169 -6.74 -10.87 14.85
C GLU A 169 -6.55 -9.99 13.59
N ARG A 170 -5.32 -9.55 13.31
CA ARG A 170 -5.02 -8.72 12.16
C ARG A 170 -5.04 -9.53 10.88
N ARG A 171 -5.72 -9.00 9.88
CA ARG A 171 -5.83 -9.66 8.59
C ARG A 171 -4.53 -9.54 7.80
N LEU A 172 -4.09 -10.63 7.19
CA LEU A 172 -2.94 -10.64 6.27
C LEU A 172 -3.38 -11.17 4.91
N VAL A 173 -3.32 -10.30 3.90
CA VAL A 173 -3.65 -10.63 2.51
C VAL A 173 -2.38 -10.55 1.66
N VAL A 174 -2.13 -11.55 0.85
CA VAL A 174 -0.90 -11.65 0.06
C VAL A 174 -1.24 -11.89 -1.41
N LEU A 175 -1.02 -10.91 -2.26
CA LEU A 175 -1.19 -11.03 -3.71
C LEU A 175 0.14 -11.45 -4.33
N VAL A 176 0.15 -12.64 -4.92
CA VAL A 176 1.35 -13.21 -5.55
C VAL A 176 1.10 -13.37 -7.05
N PRO A 177 1.84 -12.65 -7.90
CA PRO A 177 1.76 -12.83 -9.34
C PRO A 177 2.21 -14.24 -9.76
N GLU A 178 1.50 -14.86 -10.71
CA GLU A 178 1.86 -16.18 -11.26
C GLU A 178 3.30 -16.23 -11.79
N HIS A 179 3.72 -15.13 -12.44
CA HIS A 179 5.03 -15.00 -13.07
C HIS A 179 5.92 -14.01 -12.33
N ASP A 180 5.91 -14.05 -11.00
CA ASP A 180 6.81 -13.23 -10.20
C ASP A 180 8.26 -13.74 -10.32
N ASP A 181 9.20 -12.81 -10.50
CA ASP A 181 10.62 -13.12 -10.67
C ASP A 181 11.30 -13.51 -9.34
N TYR A 182 10.66 -13.24 -8.19
CA TYR A 182 11.25 -13.44 -6.86
C TYR A 182 10.55 -14.53 -6.06
N LEU A 183 9.22 -14.56 -6.05
CA LEU A 183 8.44 -15.50 -5.25
C LEU A 183 7.16 -15.88 -6.00
N GLN A 184 7.07 -17.11 -6.45
CA GLN A 184 5.88 -17.63 -7.13
C GLN A 184 4.85 -18.20 -6.15
N PRO A 185 3.58 -18.40 -6.58
CA PRO A 185 2.49 -18.79 -5.66
C PRO A 185 2.75 -20.03 -4.82
N ASP A 186 3.33 -21.08 -5.38
CA ASP A 186 3.57 -22.33 -4.62
C ASP A 186 4.63 -22.16 -3.54
N GLU A 187 5.71 -21.45 -3.86
CA GLU A 187 6.73 -21.11 -2.86
C GLU A 187 6.16 -20.15 -1.80
N ALA A 188 5.36 -19.16 -2.21
CA ALA A 188 4.69 -18.26 -1.28
C ALA A 188 3.79 -19.03 -0.29
N ARG A 189 2.99 -20.01 -0.76
CA ARG A 189 2.20 -20.87 0.11
C ARG A 189 3.06 -21.60 1.16
N ALA A 190 4.23 -22.09 0.74
CA ALA A 190 5.15 -22.74 1.67
C ALA A 190 5.73 -21.76 2.69
N ARG A 191 6.14 -20.56 2.25
CA ARG A 191 6.76 -19.52 3.10
C ARG A 191 5.77 -18.91 4.10
N PHE A 192 4.50 -18.74 3.72
CA PHE A 192 3.43 -18.26 4.59
C PHE A 192 2.69 -19.39 5.33
N GLY A 193 3.10 -20.64 5.19
CA GLY A 193 2.42 -21.81 5.78
C GLY A 193 2.33 -21.81 7.30
N SER A 194 3.16 -21.03 8.00
CA SER A 194 3.09 -20.82 9.44
C SER A 194 1.98 -19.84 9.87
N VAL A 195 1.32 -19.16 8.94
CA VAL A 195 0.25 -18.19 9.20
C VAL A 195 -1.09 -18.77 8.74
N PRO A 196 -1.85 -19.44 9.63
CA PRO A 196 -3.05 -20.19 9.22
C PRO A 196 -4.16 -19.30 8.62
N ASN A 197 -4.20 -18.02 8.99
CA ASN A 197 -5.23 -17.07 8.59
C ASN A 197 -4.77 -16.16 7.43
N VAL A 198 -3.67 -16.50 6.73
CA VAL A 198 -3.24 -15.75 5.57
C VAL A 198 -4.21 -15.98 4.41
N ASP A 199 -4.65 -14.90 3.79
CA ASP A 199 -5.36 -14.96 2.52
C ASP A 199 -4.38 -14.78 1.36
N LEU A 200 -3.92 -15.88 0.78
CA LEU A 200 -2.95 -15.89 -0.30
C LEU A 200 -3.65 -16.04 -1.65
N ILE A 201 -3.60 -14.97 -2.43
CA ILE A 201 -4.25 -14.84 -3.73
C ILE A 201 -3.19 -14.94 -4.82
N ALA A 202 -3.19 -16.05 -5.56
CA ALA A 202 -2.42 -16.18 -6.79
C ALA A 202 -3.12 -15.40 -7.91
N VAL A 203 -2.37 -14.56 -8.63
CA VAL A 203 -2.93 -13.74 -9.71
C VAL A 203 -2.40 -14.21 -11.05
N ASP A 204 -3.26 -14.83 -11.85
CA ASP A 204 -2.94 -15.40 -13.16
C ASP A 204 -2.42 -14.32 -14.11
N GLY A 205 -1.38 -14.66 -14.87
CA GLY A 205 -0.72 -13.77 -15.82
C GLY A 205 -0.02 -12.55 -15.19
N GLY A 206 -0.07 -12.42 -13.85
CA GLY A 206 0.56 -11.33 -13.13
C GLY A 206 2.08 -11.43 -13.18
N LYS A 207 2.75 -10.26 -13.12
CA LYS A 207 4.20 -10.12 -12.97
C LYS A 207 4.50 -9.18 -11.82
N HIS A 208 5.71 -9.23 -11.27
CA HIS A 208 6.17 -8.48 -10.11
C HIS A 208 5.76 -6.99 -10.09
N LEU A 209 5.78 -6.34 -11.23
CA LEU A 209 5.52 -4.92 -11.37
C LEU A 209 4.05 -4.56 -11.66
N TRP A 210 3.13 -5.52 -11.76
CA TRP A 210 1.70 -5.28 -12.00
C TRP A 210 1.42 -4.34 -13.18
N VAL A 211 2.17 -4.48 -14.28
CA VAL A 211 2.09 -3.59 -15.44
C VAL A 211 0.77 -3.78 -16.21
N GLY A 212 0.18 -2.68 -16.58
CA GLY A 212 -1.08 -2.65 -17.35
C GLY A 212 -2.30 -2.35 -16.49
N GLU A 213 -3.35 -1.88 -17.16
CA GLU A 213 -4.58 -1.43 -16.46
C GLU A 213 -5.33 -2.60 -15.83
N ASN A 214 -5.39 -3.76 -16.49
CA ASN A 214 -6.05 -4.95 -15.97
C ASN A 214 -5.41 -5.42 -14.65
N GLN A 215 -4.06 -5.44 -14.57
CA GLN A 215 -3.35 -5.81 -13.37
C GLN A 215 -3.55 -4.77 -12.25
N THR A 216 -3.50 -3.48 -12.59
CA THR A 216 -3.81 -2.41 -11.64
C THR A 216 -5.21 -2.57 -11.07
N ARG A 217 -6.21 -2.76 -11.94
CA ARG A 217 -7.61 -2.93 -11.52
C ARG A 217 -7.77 -4.16 -10.62
N ARG A 218 -7.12 -5.27 -10.98
CA ARG A 218 -7.13 -6.46 -10.15
C ARG A 218 -6.62 -6.16 -8.74
N VAL A 219 -5.46 -5.52 -8.61
CA VAL A 219 -4.88 -5.15 -7.30
C VAL A 219 -5.82 -4.22 -6.52
N LEU A 220 -6.35 -3.17 -7.16
CA LEU A 220 -7.24 -2.23 -6.47
C LEU A 220 -8.56 -2.87 -6.04
N ASN A 221 -9.12 -3.79 -6.82
CA ASN A 221 -10.31 -4.53 -6.43
C ASN A 221 -10.06 -5.46 -5.24
N GLU A 222 -8.91 -6.14 -5.18
CA GLU A 222 -8.56 -6.96 -4.01
C GLU A 222 -8.39 -6.10 -2.75
N ILE A 223 -7.74 -4.94 -2.85
CA ILE A 223 -7.66 -3.98 -1.75
C ILE A 223 -9.05 -3.58 -1.25
N VAL A 224 -9.95 -3.24 -2.17
CA VAL A 224 -11.30 -2.80 -1.82
C VAL A 224 -12.15 -3.94 -1.27
N ALA A 225 -12.01 -5.15 -1.81
CA ALA A 225 -12.74 -6.33 -1.33
C ALA A 225 -12.48 -6.64 0.15
N ASP A 226 -11.26 -6.39 0.61
CA ASP A 226 -10.88 -6.59 2.02
C ASP A 226 -11.26 -5.41 2.93
N ILE A 227 -11.14 -4.18 2.43
CA ILE A 227 -11.21 -2.99 3.30
C ILE A 227 -12.60 -2.33 3.27
N ASN A 228 -13.21 -2.23 2.10
CA ASN A 228 -14.57 -1.69 1.91
C ASN A 228 -15.33 -2.48 0.84
N PRO A 229 -15.74 -3.74 1.13
CA PRO A 229 -16.36 -4.62 0.15
C PRO A 229 -17.65 -4.05 -0.48
N THR A 230 -18.31 -3.13 0.19
CA THR A 230 -19.53 -2.49 -0.33
C THR A 230 -19.27 -1.55 -1.51
N ALA A 231 -18.02 -1.08 -1.68
CA ALA A 231 -17.60 -0.24 -2.79
C ALA A 231 -17.09 -1.03 -4.02
N GLY A 232 -16.93 -2.35 -3.91
CA GLY A 232 -16.47 -3.20 -4.99
C GLY A 232 -17.62 -3.86 -5.76
N PRO A 233 -17.37 -4.35 -6.98
CA PRO A 233 -16.17 -4.10 -7.77
C PRO A 233 -16.07 -2.65 -8.27
N LEU A 234 -14.84 -2.15 -8.42
CA LEU A 234 -14.60 -0.78 -8.86
C LEU A 234 -15.07 -0.57 -10.30
N PRO A 235 -15.75 0.55 -10.61
CA PRO A 235 -16.24 0.86 -11.94
C PRO A 235 -15.08 1.12 -12.94
N GLU A 236 -15.39 0.97 -14.22
CA GLU A 236 -14.45 1.27 -15.32
C GLU A 236 -14.52 2.71 -15.79
N THR A 237 -15.60 3.39 -15.43
CA THR A 237 -15.87 4.78 -15.82
C THR A 237 -16.29 5.59 -14.60
N TRP A 238 -16.01 6.89 -14.65
CA TRP A 238 -16.42 7.87 -13.63
C TRP A 238 -17.31 8.93 -14.25
N SER A 239 -18.37 9.33 -13.53
CA SER A 239 -19.17 10.51 -13.83
C SER A 239 -19.43 11.32 -12.55
N ASP A 240 -19.42 12.65 -12.65
CA ASP A 240 -19.63 13.57 -11.51
C ASP A 240 -21.04 13.48 -10.87
N ALA A 241 -21.87 12.53 -11.28
CA ALA A 241 -23.26 12.35 -10.83
C ALA A 241 -23.43 11.20 -9.82
N SER A 242 -22.36 10.66 -9.26
CA SER A 242 -22.37 9.58 -8.27
C SER A 242 -22.11 10.06 -6.87
#